data_79818c703a6f8356850dcc6f46a19284
#
_entry.id   79818c703a6f8356850dcc6f46a19284
#
_cell.length_a   1.000
_cell.length_b   1.000
_cell.length_c   1.000
_cell.angle_alpha   90.00
_cell.angle_beta   90.00
_cell.angle_gamma   90.00
#
_symmetry.space_group_name_H-M   'P 1'
#
loop_
_entity.id
_entity.type
_entity.pdbx_description
1 polymer ?
#
loop_
_entity_poly.entity_id
_entity_poly.type
_entity_poly.pdbx_seq_one_letter_code
_entity_poly.pdbx_strand_id
1 'polypeptide(L)' 'MTAQTFLGIDAGGTHTDAVLCGPEGILAGAKAPTCHEDLPSSVRAALAALEKALEERFGPEGPARLR' A
#
# COMPACT_ATOMS: atom_id res chain seq x y z
N MET A 1 1.61 -20.85 -14.01
CA MET A 1 1.42 -20.36 -12.67
C MET A 1 1.21 -18.86 -12.68
N THR A 2 0.24 -18.40 -11.97
CA THR A 2 -0.07 -16.98 -11.93
C THR A 2 0.97 -16.22 -11.10
N ALA A 3 1.31 -15.02 -11.54
CA ALA A 3 2.15 -14.15 -10.77
C ALA A 3 1.44 -13.81 -9.46
N GLN A 4 2.18 -13.79 -8.37
CA GLN A 4 1.64 -13.46 -7.07
C GLN A 4 2.04 -12.05 -6.66
N THR A 5 1.13 -11.38 -5.99
CA THR A 5 1.43 -10.09 -5.40
C THR A 5 1.29 -10.20 -3.88
N PHE A 6 2.09 -9.42 -3.18
CA PHE A 6 2.09 -9.40 -1.73
C PHE A 6 1.92 -7.98 -1.25
N LEU A 7 1.03 -7.80 -0.27
CA LEU A 7 0.84 -6.51 0.37
C LEU A 7 1.58 -6.53 1.70
N GLY A 8 2.51 -5.60 1.88
CA GLY A 8 3.23 -5.45 3.14
C GLY A 8 2.79 -4.19 3.85
N ILE A 9 2.57 -4.30 5.14
CA ILE A 9 2.21 -3.15 5.99
C ILE A 9 3.20 -3.11 7.15
N ASP A 10 3.76 -1.94 7.39
CA ASP A 10 4.66 -1.74 8.51
C ASP A 10 4.24 -0.46 9.25
N ALA A 11 3.72 -0.64 10.46
CA ALA A 11 3.29 0.48 11.28
C ALA A 11 4.45 0.91 12.18
N GLY A 12 5.14 1.96 11.76
CA GLY A 12 6.23 2.52 12.52
C GLY A 12 5.78 3.58 13.54
N GLY A 13 6.74 4.14 14.26
CA GLY A 13 6.45 5.14 15.28
C GLY A 13 5.90 6.45 14.72
N THR A 14 6.31 6.85 13.54
CA THR A 14 5.88 8.11 12.92
C THR A 14 5.03 7.91 11.67
N HIS A 15 5.31 6.86 10.92
CA HIS A 15 4.62 6.60 9.65
C HIS A 15 4.27 5.13 9.52
N THR A 16 3.16 4.89 8.87
CA THR A 16 2.73 3.54 8.49
C THR A 16 2.95 3.40 7.00
N ASP A 17 3.70 2.38 6.62
CA ASP A 17 4.04 2.12 5.22
C ASP A 17 3.18 1.00 4.66
N ALA A 18 2.74 1.18 3.42
CA ALA A 18 2.07 0.12 2.67
C ALA A 18 2.82 -0.08 1.36
N VAL A 19 3.14 -1.33 1.05
CA VAL A 19 3.92 -1.68 -0.14
C VAL A 19 3.26 -2.83 -0.85
N LEU A 20 3.12 -2.72 -2.17
CA LEU A 20 2.66 -3.81 -3.00
C LEU A 20 3.84 -4.34 -3.79
N CYS A 21 4.14 -5.62 -3.62
CA CYS A 21 5.25 -6.28 -4.29
C CYS A 21 4.73 -7.31 -5.27
N GLY A 22 5.32 -7.35 -6.44
CA GLY A 22 5.05 -8.39 -7.44
C GLY A 22 6.26 -9.30 -7.59
N PRO A 23 6.22 -10.24 -8.55
CA PRO A 23 7.32 -11.18 -8.78
C PRO A 23 8.64 -10.51 -9.12
N GLU A 24 8.59 -9.32 -9.68
CA GLU A 24 9.78 -8.60 -10.11
C GLU A 24 10.22 -7.52 -9.15
N GLY A 25 9.54 -7.38 -8.02
CA GLY A 25 9.90 -6.39 -7.02
C GLY A 25 8.72 -5.52 -6.61
N ILE A 26 9.05 -4.34 -6.09
CA ILE A 26 8.04 -3.40 -5.60
C ILE A 26 7.31 -2.73 -6.76
N LEU A 27 5.97 -2.87 -6.75
CA LEU A 27 5.12 -2.22 -7.74
C LEU A 27 4.79 -0.79 -7.35
N ALA A 28 4.51 -0.58 -6.07
CA ALA A 28 4.23 0.74 -5.54
C ALA A 28 4.36 0.73 -4.03
N GLY A 29 4.57 1.89 -3.47
CA GLY A 29 4.62 2.05 -2.02
C GLY A 29 4.05 3.41 -1.65
N ALA A 30 3.52 3.50 -0.44
CA ALA A 30 2.99 4.73 0.09
C ALA A 30 3.08 4.71 1.60
N LYS A 31 3.00 5.88 2.21
CA LYS A 31 3.05 5.98 3.67
C LYS A 31 2.06 7.02 4.15
N ALA A 32 1.63 6.87 5.39
CA ALA A 32 0.74 7.80 6.04
C ALA A 32 1.21 8.00 7.47
N PRO A 33 0.90 9.14 8.09
CA PRO A 33 1.25 9.33 9.49
C PRO A 33 0.60 8.27 10.38
N THR A 34 1.34 7.79 11.37
CA THR A 34 0.79 6.82 12.32
C THR A 34 -0.02 7.55 13.39
N CYS A 35 -1.25 7.08 13.58
CA CYS A 35 -2.08 7.52 14.70
C CYS A 35 -2.04 6.44 15.77
N HIS A 36 -1.32 6.69 16.87
CA HIS A 36 -1.16 5.69 17.92
C HIS A 36 -2.44 5.34 18.63
N GLU A 37 -3.40 6.26 18.61
CA GLU A 37 -4.69 6.03 19.26
C GLU A 37 -5.65 5.23 18.38
N ASP A 38 -5.33 5.10 17.10
CA ASP A 38 -6.20 4.39 16.16
C ASP A 38 -5.34 3.79 15.03
N LEU A 39 -4.66 2.69 15.34
CA LEU A 39 -3.81 2.02 14.36
C LEU A 39 -4.57 1.53 13.12
N PRO A 40 -5.80 0.98 13.24
CA PRO A 40 -6.56 0.59 12.04
C PRO A 40 -6.80 1.76 11.09
N SER A 41 -7.01 2.96 11.62
CA SER A 41 -7.15 4.16 10.80
C SER A 41 -5.87 4.46 10.04
N SER A 42 -4.70 4.29 10.69
CA SER A 42 -3.41 4.50 10.06
C SER A 42 -3.19 3.52 8.92
N VAL A 43 -3.57 2.26 9.11
CA VAL A 43 -3.46 1.25 8.07
C VAL A 43 -4.37 1.60 6.89
N ARG A 44 -5.61 2.00 7.17
CA ARG A 44 -6.53 2.39 6.10
C ARG A 44 -6.01 3.59 5.32
N ALA A 45 -5.43 4.56 6.02
CA ALA A 45 -4.85 5.74 5.36
C ALA A 45 -3.68 5.35 4.46
N ALA A 46 -2.82 4.44 4.92
CA ALA A 46 -1.70 3.97 4.13
C ALA A 46 -2.18 3.20 2.91
N LEU A 47 -3.22 2.38 3.07
CA LEU A 47 -3.79 1.64 1.95
C LEU A 47 -4.44 2.57 0.93
N ALA A 48 -5.14 3.62 1.39
CA ALA A 48 -5.71 4.60 0.49
C ALA A 48 -4.62 5.34 -0.30
N ALA A 49 -3.52 5.68 0.38
CA ALA A 49 -2.38 6.31 -0.29
C ALA A 49 -1.74 5.35 -1.30
N LEU A 50 -1.68 4.06 -0.98
CA LEU A 50 -1.15 3.07 -1.90
C LEU A 50 -2.04 2.92 -3.13
N GLU A 51 -3.37 2.91 -2.95
CA GLU A 51 -4.30 2.87 -4.08
C GLU A 51 -4.08 4.05 -5.02
N LYS A 52 -3.89 5.24 -4.44
CA LYS A 52 -3.63 6.42 -5.23
C LYS A 52 -2.31 6.31 -6.00
N ALA A 53 -1.27 5.80 -5.35
CA ALA A 53 0.02 5.60 -5.98
C ALA A 53 -0.08 4.60 -7.13
N LEU A 54 -0.86 3.55 -6.95
CA LEU A 54 -1.09 2.57 -8.01
C LEU A 54 -1.86 3.17 -9.18
N GLU A 55 -2.84 4.02 -8.89
CA GLU A 55 -3.59 4.69 -9.94
C GLU A 55 -2.69 5.62 -10.73
N GLU A 56 -1.81 6.35 -10.06
CA GLU A 56 -0.87 7.25 -10.73
C GLU A 56 0.12 6.49 -11.60
N ARG A 57 0.52 5.30 -11.17
CA ARG A 57 1.51 4.53 -11.90
C ARG A 57 0.92 3.68 -13.02
N PHE A 58 -0.25 3.07 -12.79
CA PHE A 58 -0.86 2.10 -13.71
C PHE A 58 -2.18 2.57 -14.30
N GLY A 59 -2.64 3.77 -13.97
CA GLY A 59 -3.90 4.30 -14.43
C GLY A 59 -5.09 3.78 -13.64
N PRO A 60 -6.31 3.94 -14.18
CA PRO A 60 -7.53 3.58 -13.42
C PRO A 60 -7.59 2.12 -12.97
N GLU A 61 -6.83 1.24 -13.59
CA GLU A 61 -6.81 -0.18 -13.22
C GLU A 61 -5.83 -0.49 -12.10
N GLY A 62 -5.03 0.52 -11.68
CA GLY A 62 -4.02 0.33 -10.66
C GLY A 62 -4.56 -0.22 -9.36
N PRO A 63 -5.63 0.37 -8.77
CA PRO A 63 -6.16 -0.13 -7.50
C PRO A 63 -6.65 -1.57 -7.54
N ALA A 64 -7.06 -2.06 -8.70
CA ALA A 64 -7.50 -3.44 -8.84
C ALA A 64 -6.38 -4.44 -8.55
N ARG A 65 -5.13 -4.00 -8.60
CA ARG A 65 -3.99 -4.86 -8.31
C ARG A 65 -3.91 -5.27 -6.84
N LEU A 66 -4.66 -4.58 -5.97
CA LEU A 66 -4.74 -4.92 -4.56
C LEU A 66 -5.72 -6.04 -4.26
N ARG A 67 -6.48 -6.48 -5.25
CA ARG A 67 -7.55 -7.47 -5.05
C ARG A 67 -7.19 -8.84 -5.61
#